data_1aca966b444246fa0b7bb91c04073719
#
_entry.id   1aca966b444246fa0b7bb91c04073719
#
_cell.length_a   1.000
_cell.length_b   1.000
_cell.length_c   1.000
_cell.angle_alpha   90.00
_cell.angle_beta   90.00
_cell.angle_gamma   90.00
#
_symmetry.space_group_name_H-M   'P 1'
#
loop_
_entity.id
_entity.type
_entity.pdbx_description
1 polymer ?
#
loop_
_entity_poly.entity_id
_entity_poly.type
_entity_poly.pdbx_seq_one_letter_code
_entity_poly.pdbx_strand_id
1 'polypeptide(L)'
;MKSLWMLSASFFFSLMAVFVKMGAEDFGTFELIFYRSLAGVILLYTFIRSRGYTIRTPYLFGHFKRSFIGTVSMSIWFLSLTMLPVGTSMTLNYTSPLFLSSFMVVILLMRKQPMPWGLLSCIVLGFCGVVLVLQPSFSSGQMLGAMLALASGFLGSVAYWQIKELGQLKEPSWRIVFYFTVFGTFYGLLGNLFLEGGLSPITLDNIGYLIGMAVCATCAQCSLTLAFGQGNVLLSSCLQFSAIIMAELMGLFFFGDALSLTTEIGIAVIMVSGVCATMLTRRQQTKP
;
A
#
# COMPACT_ATOMS: atom_id res chain seq x y z
N MET A 1 17.89 -3.29 -8.88
CA MET A 1 16.67 -2.55 -9.27
C MET A 1 15.83 -2.23 -8.03
N LYS A 2 15.62 -0.94 -7.74
CA LYS A 2 14.90 -0.51 -6.52
C LYS A 2 13.41 -0.89 -6.50
N SER A 3 12.76 -1.02 -7.69
CA SER A 3 11.36 -1.45 -7.78
C SER A 3 11.08 -2.85 -7.19
N LEU A 4 12.08 -3.74 -7.10
CA LEU A 4 11.90 -5.06 -6.51
C LEU A 4 11.60 -5.02 -4.99
N TRP A 5 11.91 -3.90 -4.32
CA TRP A 5 11.46 -3.68 -2.94
C TRP A 5 9.93 -3.72 -2.81
N MET A 6 9.18 -3.60 -3.93
CA MET A 6 7.73 -3.76 -3.90
C MET A 6 7.32 -5.19 -3.52
N LEU A 7 8.07 -6.22 -3.90
CA LEU A 7 7.80 -7.60 -3.49
C LEU A 7 7.94 -7.77 -1.97
N SER A 8 8.97 -7.15 -1.38
CA SER A 8 9.13 -7.09 0.08
C SER A 8 7.98 -6.32 0.74
N ALA A 9 7.57 -5.18 0.16
CA ALA A 9 6.42 -4.43 0.62
C ALA A 9 5.14 -5.28 0.60
N SER A 10 4.89 -5.99 -0.50
CA SER A 10 3.74 -6.88 -0.68
C SER A 10 3.69 -7.99 0.38
N PHE A 11 4.82 -8.64 0.64
CA PHE A 11 4.93 -9.66 1.68
C PHE A 11 4.58 -9.10 3.06
N PHE A 12 5.23 -8.01 3.46
CA PHE A 12 5.00 -7.43 4.79
C PHE A 12 3.61 -6.82 4.94
N PHE A 13 3.02 -6.24 3.88
CA PHE A 13 1.63 -5.78 3.95
C PHE A 13 0.64 -6.92 4.10
N SER A 14 0.87 -8.04 3.42
CA SER A 14 0.01 -9.22 3.56
C SER A 14 0.13 -9.84 4.96
N LEU A 15 1.35 -9.94 5.49
CA LEU A 15 1.55 -10.42 6.86
C LEU A 15 0.97 -9.44 7.90
N MET A 16 1.08 -8.13 7.66
CA MET A 16 0.41 -7.12 8.47
C MET A 16 -1.10 -7.31 8.47
N ALA A 17 -1.70 -7.61 7.32
CA ALA A 17 -3.15 -7.84 7.21
C ALA A 17 -3.63 -9.04 8.05
N VAL A 18 -2.81 -10.10 8.18
CA VAL A 18 -3.09 -11.22 9.09
C VAL A 18 -3.17 -10.73 10.53
N PHE A 19 -2.16 -9.98 11.00
CA PHE A 19 -2.17 -9.44 12.38
C PHE A 19 -3.31 -8.44 12.61
N VAL A 20 -3.64 -7.62 11.62
CA VAL A 20 -4.80 -6.71 11.69
C VAL A 20 -6.10 -7.50 11.82
N LYS A 21 -6.29 -8.58 11.03
CA LYS A 21 -7.48 -9.43 11.11
C LYS A 21 -7.60 -10.10 12.49
N MET A 22 -6.49 -10.59 13.04
CA MET A 22 -6.47 -11.19 14.38
C MET A 22 -6.71 -10.16 15.50
N GLY A 23 -6.23 -8.93 15.36
CA GLY A 23 -6.40 -7.87 16.35
C GLY A 23 -7.69 -7.06 16.22
N ALA A 24 -8.43 -7.18 15.11
CA ALA A 24 -9.63 -6.38 14.86
C ALA A 24 -10.83 -6.75 15.75
N GLU A 25 -10.77 -7.89 16.45
CA GLU A 25 -11.78 -8.28 17.44
C GLU A 25 -11.63 -7.48 18.74
N ASP A 26 -10.39 -7.05 19.07
CA ASP A 26 -10.07 -6.37 20.34
C ASP A 26 -9.93 -4.85 20.15
N PHE A 27 -9.54 -4.37 18.96
CA PHE A 27 -9.11 -3.00 18.71
C PHE A 27 -9.89 -2.34 17.58
N GLY A 28 -10.27 -1.08 17.79
CA GLY A 28 -10.91 -0.26 16.76
C GLY A 28 -9.96 0.11 15.61
N THR A 29 -10.54 0.57 14.51
CA THR A 29 -9.79 0.93 13.30
C THR A 29 -8.77 2.05 13.54
N PHE A 30 -9.18 3.14 14.20
CA PHE A 30 -8.30 4.27 14.50
C PHE A 30 -7.26 3.90 15.56
N GLU A 31 -7.61 3.02 16.47
CA GLU A 31 -6.70 2.48 17.48
C GLU A 31 -5.58 1.65 16.83
N LEU A 32 -5.90 0.77 15.88
CA LEU A 32 -4.90 0.03 15.09
C LEU A 32 -4.00 0.97 14.28
N ILE A 33 -4.57 2.04 13.67
CA ILE A 33 -3.79 3.09 12.98
C ILE A 33 -2.85 3.80 13.96
N PHE A 34 -3.30 4.09 15.16
CA PHE A 34 -2.51 4.71 16.22
C PHE A 34 -1.32 3.83 16.62
N TYR A 35 -1.56 2.58 17.02
CA TYR A 35 -0.48 1.69 17.49
C TYR A 35 0.55 1.38 16.41
N ARG A 36 0.11 1.07 15.19
CA ARG A 36 1.04 0.82 14.08
C ARG A 36 1.92 2.03 13.77
N SER A 37 1.33 3.22 13.83
CA SER A 37 2.03 4.46 13.52
C SER A 37 2.97 4.87 14.65
N LEU A 38 2.54 4.77 15.89
CA LEU A 38 3.35 5.03 17.09
C LEU A 38 4.60 4.13 17.13
N ALA A 39 4.42 2.84 16.92
CA ALA A 39 5.54 1.91 16.84
C ALA A 39 6.47 2.25 15.67
N GLY A 40 5.93 2.64 14.50
CA GLY A 40 6.72 3.16 13.39
C GLY A 40 7.55 4.38 13.75
N VAL A 41 6.99 5.33 14.51
CA VAL A 41 7.74 6.49 15.05
C VAL A 41 8.88 6.01 15.95
N ILE A 42 8.61 5.12 16.89
CA ILE A 42 9.62 4.62 17.83
C ILE A 42 10.75 3.91 17.10
N LEU A 43 10.42 2.96 16.21
CA LEU A 43 11.41 2.20 15.44
C LEU A 43 12.26 3.09 14.54
N LEU A 44 11.64 4.00 13.79
CA LEU A 44 12.35 4.90 12.89
C LEU A 44 13.14 5.96 13.64
N TYR A 45 12.61 6.52 14.72
CA TYR A 45 13.35 7.47 15.55
C TYR A 45 14.59 6.85 16.17
N THR A 46 14.48 5.62 16.70
CA THR A 46 15.61 4.85 17.22
C THR A 46 16.65 4.60 16.13
N PHE A 47 16.22 4.17 14.94
CA PHE A 47 17.11 4.00 13.78
C PHE A 47 17.80 5.31 13.37
N ILE A 48 17.07 6.42 13.31
CA ILE A 48 17.60 7.74 12.95
C ILE A 48 18.67 8.18 13.96
N ARG A 49 18.38 8.01 15.26
CA ARG A 49 19.31 8.39 16.34
C ARG A 49 20.56 7.51 16.35
N SER A 50 20.40 6.20 16.19
CA SER A 50 21.55 5.25 16.18
C SER A 50 22.50 5.50 15.01
N ARG A 51 22.02 6.05 13.89
CA ARG A 51 22.82 6.37 12.70
C ARG A 51 23.29 7.82 12.65
N GLY A 52 22.97 8.65 13.63
CA GLY A 52 23.30 10.08 13.64
C GLY A 52 22.63 10.90 12.53
N TYR A 53 21.54 10.38 11.98
CA TYR A 53 20.79 11.09 10.94
C TYR A 53 19.94 12.23 11.53
N THR A 54 19.57 13.20 10.67
CA THR A 54 18.68 14.30 11.05
C THR A 54 17.30 14.15 10.46
N ILE A 55 16.28 14.41 11.27
CA ILE A 55 14.89 14.46 10.82
C ILE A 55 14.57 15.75 10.05
N ARG A 56 15.41 16.79 10.17
CA ARG A 56 15.16 18.08 9.53
C ARG A 56 15.16 17.95 8.00
N THR A 57 14.21 18.61 7.36
CA THR A 57 14.05 18.63 5.90
C THR A 57 13.58 20.02 5.45
N PRO A 58 14.01 20.52 4.29
CA PRO A 58 13.43 21.72 3.68
C PRO A 58 12.06 21.46 3.05
N TYR A 59 11.62 20.21 2.93
CA TYR A 59 10.41 19.81 2.20
C TYR A 59 9.25 19.41 3.11
N LEU A 60 9.11 20.05 4.29
CA LEU A 60 8.06 19.73 5.28
C LEU A 60 6.66 19.70 4.66
N PHE A 61 6.34 20.66 3.79
CA PHE A 61 5.03 20.70 3.14
C PHE A 61 4.79 19.49 2.21
N GLY A 62 5.83 19.01 1.53
CA GLY A 62 5.75 17.76 0.74
C GLY A 62 5.46 16.54 1.61
N HIS A 63 6.14 16.42 2.75
CA HIS A 63 5.89 15.36 3.73
C HIS A 63 4.48 15.45 4.32
N PHE A 64 4.00 16.65 4.65
CA PHE A 64 2.64 16.87 5.14
C PHE A 64 1.60 16.46 4.11
N LYS A 65 1.71 16.93 2.86
CA LYS A 65 0.79 16.53 1.76
C LYS A 65 0.73 15.02 1.59
N ARG A 66 1.91 14.36 1.53
CA ARG A 66 2.02 12.90 1.41
C ARG A 66 1.33 12.19 2.57
N SER A 67 1.57 12.64 3.79
CA SER A 67 1.04 12.01 5.00
C SER A 67 -0.47 12.20 5.09
N PHE A 68 -0.96 13.40 4.86
CA PHE A 68 -2.38 13.71 4.87
C PHE A 68 -3.16 12.88 3.84
N ILE A 69 -2.75 12.95 2.56
CA ILE A 69 -3.46 12.22 1.48
C ILE A 69 -3.38 10.71 1.70
N GLY A 70 -2.21 10.18 2.10
CA GLY A 70 -2.06 8.76 2.34
C GLY A 70 -2.89 8.25 3.53
N THR A 71 -3.01 9.02 4.61
CA THR A 71 -3.81 8.65 5.78
C THR A 71 -5.30 8.76 5.47
N VAL A 72 -5.74 9.82 4.79
CA VAL A 72 -7.15 9.97 4.34
C VAL A 72 -7.53 8.84 3.38
N SER A 73 -6.67 8.52 2.40
CA SER A 73 -6.88 7.37 1.50
C SER A 73 -7.12 6.07 2.27
N MET A 74 -6.28 5.78 3.25
CA MET A 74 -6.39 4.59 4.08
C MET A 74 -7.70 4.56 4.90
N SER A 75 -8.09 5.68 5.48
CA SER A 75 -9.33 5.76 6.28
C SER A 75 -10.58 5.58 5.44
N ILE A 76 -10.62 6.18 4.24
CA ILE A 76 -11.72 6.00 3.28
C ILE A 76 -11.80 4.54 2.82
N TRP A 77 -10.65 3.89 2.62
CA TRP A 77 -10.62 2.48 2.28
C TRP A 77 -11.17 1.61 3.41
N PHE A 78 -10.79 1.84 4.66
CA PHE A 78 -11.34 1.11 5.80
C PHE A 78 -12.86 1.32 5.92
N LEU A 79 -13.35 2.55 5.70
CA LEU A 79 -14.79 2.81 5.66
C LEU A 79 -15.48 2.03 4.54
N SER A 80 -14.85 1.88 3.37
CA SER A 80 -15.43 1.07 2.28
C SER A 80 -15.53 -0.43 2.65
N LEU A 81 -14.62 -0.95 3.47
CA LEU A 81 -14.65 -2.33 3.95
C LEU A 81 -15.84 -2.65 4.85
N THR A 82 -16.43 -1.63 5.51
CA THR A 82 -17.66 -1.83 6.31
C THR A 82 -18.92 -1.89 5.43
N MET A 83 -18.83 -1.45 4.17
CA MET A 83 -19.98 -1.33 3.26
C MET A 83 -19.96 -2.34 2.11
N LEU A 84 -18.80 -2.95 1.84
CA LEU A 84 -18.59 -3.85 0.71
C LEU A 84 -18.00 -5.19 1.17
N PRO A 85 -18.24 -6.27 0.39
CA PRO A 85 -17.44 -7.48 0.52
C PRO A 85 -15.95 -7.13 0.36
N VAL A 86 -15.09 -7.75 1.18
CA VAL A 86 -13.64 -7.46 1.23
C VAL A 86 -13.00 -7.54 -0.15
N GLY A 87 -13.29 -8.58 -0.93
CA GLY A 87 -12.77 -8.76 -2.28
C GLY A 87 -13.14 -7.62 -3.21
N THR A 88 -14.40 -7.12 -3.14
CA THR A 88 -14.86 -5.97 -3.96
C THR A 88 -14.15 -4.69 -3.56
N SER A 89 -14.07 -4.37 -2.25
CA SER A 89 -13.38 -3.19 -1.75
C SER A 89 -11.89 -3.20 -2.12
N MET A 90 -11.22 -4.35 -1.94
CA MET A 90 -9.82 -4.52 -2.33
C MET A 90 -9.62 -4.35 -3.84
N THR A 91 -10.44 -4.98 -4.70
CA THR A 91 -10.33 -4.82 -6.16
C THR A 91 -10.40 -3.35 -6.56
N LEU A 92 -11.37 -2.61 -6.01
CA LEU A 92 -11.53 -1.19 -6.32
C LEU A 92 -10.37 -0.33 -5.79
N ASN A 93 -9.84 -0.63 -4.61
CA ASN A 93 -8.65 0.05 -4.08
C ASN A 93 -7.40 -0.26 -4.93
N TYR A 94 -7.24 -1.51 -5.41
CA TYR A 94 -6.15 -1.91 -6.30
C TYR A 94 -6.27 -1.37 -7.73
N THR A 95 -7.22 -0.47 -8.02
CA THR A 95 -7.17 0.39 -9.21
C THR A 95 -6.09 1.48 -9.10
N SER A 96 -5.50 1.70 -7.93
CA SER A 96 -4.43 2.69 -7.72
C SER A 96 -3.25 2.56 -8.71
N PRO A 97 -2.73 1.38 -9.10
CA PRO A 97 -1.73 1.27 -10.15
C PRO A 97 -2.22 1.76 -11.53
N LEU A 98 -3.50 1.60 -11.83
CA LEU A 98 -4.10 2.11 -13.09
C LEU A 98 -4.15 3.63 -13.08
N PHE A 99 -4.61 4.25 -12.00
CA PHE A 99 -4.60 5.72 -11.86
C PHE A 99 -3.18 6.28 -11.91
N LEU A 100 -2.22 5.66 -11.22
CA LEU A 100 -0.83 6.09 -11.22
C LEU A 100 -0.20 5.98 -12.62
N SER A 101 -0.50 4.91 -13.36
CA SER A 101 -0.04 4.75 -14.74
C SER A 101 -0.69 5.78 -15.68
N SER A 102 -1.95 6.15 -15.45
CA SER A 102 -2.63 7.21 -16.19
C SER A 102 -1.96 8.58 -15.97
N PHE A 103 -1.55 8.91 -14.73
CA PHE A 103 -0.77 10.12 -14.47
C PHE A 103 0.55 10.11 -15.25
N MET A 104 1.23 8.96 -15.28
CA MET A 104 2.48 8.83 -16.03
C MET A 104 2.25 9.00 -17.54
N VAL A 105 1.18 8.42 -18.09
CA VAL A 105 0.78 8.57 -19.51
C VAL A 105 0.57 10.05 -19.85
N VAL A 106 -0.21 10.77 -19.04
CA VAL A 106 -0.47 12.20 -19.27
C VAL A 106 0.85 12.99 -19.28
N ILE A 107 1.76 12.75 -18.33
CA ILE A 107 3.05 13.43 -18.26
C ILE A 107 3.93 13.11 -19.50
N LEU A 108 3.97 11.85 -19.94
CA LEU A 108 4.73 11.46 -21.11
C LEU A 108 4.17 12.11 -22.39
N LEU A 109 2.85 12.19 -22.52
CA LEU A 109 2.18 12.91 -23.62
C LEU A 109 2.55 14.40 -23.63
N MET A 110 2.45 15.05 -22.47
CA MET A 110 2.82 16.48 -22.35
C MET A 110 4.28 16.74 -22.69
N ARG A 111 5.17 15.80 -22.35
CA ARG A 111 6.61 15.87 -22.65
C ARG A 111 6.99 15.35 -24.01
N LYS A 112 6.02 14.89 -24.83
CA LYS A 112 6.24 14.27 -26.15
C LYS A 112 7.24 13.10 -26.11
N GLN A 113 7.22 12.33 -25.01
CA GLN A 113 8.10 11.18 -24.83
C GLN A 113 7.44 9.89 -25.33
N PRO A 114 8.23 8.87 -25.74
CA PRO A 114 7.69 7.61 -26.24
C PRO A 114 6.91 6.87 -25.16
N MET A 115 5.78 6.30 -25.54
CA MET A 115 4.91 5.52 -24.65
C MET A 115 5.49 4.16 -24.34
N PRO A 116 5.56 3.75 -23.06
CA PRO A 116 6.00 2.42 -22.67
C PRO A 116 4.84 1.40 -22.75
N TRP A 117 4.27 1.19 -23.95
CA TRP A 117 3.09 0.35 -24.18
C TRP A 117 3.20 -1.03 -23.52
N GLY A 118 4.39 -1.66 -23.57
CA GLY A 118 4.60 -2.97 -22.96
C GLY A 118 4.38 -2.96 -21.44
N LEU A 119 4.84 -1.92 -20.72
CA LEU A 119 4.63 -1.81 -19.28
C LEU A 119 3.17 -1.49 -18.94
N LEU A 120 2.52 -0.65 -19.75
CA LEU A 120 1.10 -0.33 -19.59
C LEU A 120 0.24 -1.59 -19.79
N SER A 121 0.53 -2.39 -20.83
CA SER A 121 -0.16 -3.67 -21.04
C SER A 121 0.03 -4.65 -19.88
N CYS A 122 1.23 -4.71 -19.30
CA CYS A 122 1.46 -5.53 -18.10
C CYS A 122 0.59 -5.06 -16.92
N ILE A 123 0.44 -3.76 -16.69
CA ILE A 123 -0.39 -3.24 -15.60
C ILE A 123 -1.86 -3.63 -15.82
N VAL A 124 -2.38 -3.47 -17.03
CA VAL A 124 -3.76 -3.87 -17.36
C VAL A 124 -3.93 -5.38 -17.18
N LEU A 125 -3.00 -6.19 -17.67
CA LEU A 125 -3.03 -7.65 -17.54
C LEU A 125 -2.99 -8.06 -16.06
N GLY A 126 -2.10 -7.46 -15.27
CA GLY A 126 -2.01 -7.71 -13.83
C GLY A 126 -3.32 -7.37 -13.10
N PHE A 127 -3.96 -6.27 -13.48
CA PHE A 127 -5.26 -5.92 -12.90
C PHE A 127 -6.38 -6.90 -13.31
N CYS A 128 -6.37 -7.42 -14.54
CA CYS A 128 -7.29 -8.51 -14.91
C CYS A 128 -7.09 -9.74 -14.00
N GLY A 129 -5.84 -10.09 -13.69
CA GLY A 129 -5.55 -11.13 -12.70
C GLY A 129 -6.10 -10.82 -11.31
N VAL A 130 -6.00 -9.57 -10.84
CA VAL A 130 -6.61 -9.12 -9.57
C VAL A 130 -8.12 -9.34 -9.55
N VAL A 131 -8.80 -8.98 -10.64
CA VAL A 131 -10.26 -9.18 -10.78
C VAL A 131 -10.62 -10.66 -10.71
N LEU A 132 -9.82 -11.53 -11.32
CA LEU A 132 -10.03 -12.99 -11.27
C LEU A 132 -9.83 -13.55 -9.85
N VAL A 133 -8.84 -13.08 -9.10
CA VAL A 133 -8.59 -13.53 -7.72
C VAL A 133 -9.70 -13.06 -6.78
N LEU A 134 -9.98 -11.78 -6.77
CA LEU A 134 -10.86 -11.17 -5.78
C LEU A 134 -12.35 -11.27 -6.12
N GLN A 135 -12.71 -11.64 -7.35
CA GLN A 135 -14.07 -11.88 -7.82
C GLN A 135 -15.08 -10.84 -7.31
N PRO A 136 -14.89 -9.54 -7.60
CA PRO A 136 -15.72 -8.48 -7.03
C PRO A 136 -17.18 -8.68 -7.38
N SER A 137 -18.06 -8.52 -6.40
CA SER A 137 -19.50 -8.61 -6.56
C SER A 137 -20.17 -7.31 -6.10
N PHE A 138 -21.25 -6.93 -6.78
CA PHE A 138 -22.01 -5.73 -6.47
C PHE A 138 -23.46 -6.10 -6.25
N SER A 139 -24.04 -5.61 -5.15
CA SER A 139 -25.47 -5.69 -4.88
C SER A 139 -26.08 -4.29 -4.83
N SER A 140 -27.41 -4.22 -4.97
CA SER A 140 -28.15 -2.96 -4.86
C SER A 140 -27.88 -2.30 -3.49
N GLY A 141 -27.60 -0.99 -3.47
CA GLY A 141 -27.30 -0.24 -2.25
C GLY A 141 -25.79 -0.11 -1.90
N GLN A 142 -24.89 -0.78 -2.61
CA GLN A 142 -23.45 -0.71 -2.33
C GLN A 142 -22.68 0.39 -3.08
N MET A 143 -23.41 1.27 -3.79
CA MET A 143 -22.80 2.32 -4.62
C MET A 143 -21.88 3.25 -3.82
N LEU A 144 -22.28 3.67 -2.62
CA LEU A 144 -21.45 4.55 -1.79
C LEU A 144 -20.14 3.89 -1.40
N GLY A 145 -20.18 2.63 -0.95
CA GLY A 145 -18.97 1.85 -0.63
C GLY A 145 -18.04 1.73 -1.83
N ALA A 146 -18.59 1.46 -3.03
CA ALA A 146 -17.81 1.37 -4.27
C ALA A 146 -17.15 2.70 -4.63
N MET A 147 -17.86 3.82 -4.51
CA MET A 147 -17.29 5.16 -4.73
C MET A 147 -16.17 5.47 -3.73
N LEU A 148 -16.33 5.13 -2.46
CA LEU A 148 -15.31 5.30 -1.44
C LEU A 148 -14.07 4.44 -1.74
N ALA A 149 -14.23 3.18 -2.11
CA ALA A 149 -13.13 2.31 -2.48
C ALA A 149 -12.35 2.82 -3.70
N LEU A 150 -13.04 3.28 -4.75
CA LEU A 150 -12.41 3.91 -5.91
C LEU A 150 -11.70 5.22 -5.54
N ALA A 151 -12.33 6.07 -4.73
CA ALA A 151 -11.74 7.32 -4.25
C ALA A 151 -10.46 7.04 -3.44
N SER A 152 -10.47 6.01 -2.60
CA SER A 152 -9.27 5.59 -1.87
C SER A 152 -8.15 5.13 -2.82
N GLY A 153 -8.45 4.35 -3.86
CA GLY A 153 -7.50 3.95 -4.89
C GLY A 153 -6.89 5.15 -5.62
N PHE A 154 -7.72 6.14 -5.98
CA PHE A 154 -7.26 7.39 -6.58
C PHE A 154 -6.34 8.19 -5.63
N LEU A 155 -6.77 8.44 -4.39
CA LEU A 155 -5.96 9.14 -3.39
C LEU A 155 -4.66 8.40 -3.07
N GLY A 156 -4.72 7.06 -3.03
CA GLY A 156 -3.54 6.21 -2.89
C GLY A 156 -2.53 6.45 -4.02
N SER A 157 -3.00 6.53 -5.26
CA SER A 157 -2.15 6.84 -6.41
C SER A 157 -1.49 8.22 -6.32
N VAL A 158 -2.22 9.23 -5.83
CA VAL A 158 -1.67 10.57 -5.56
C VAL A 158 -0.60 10.51 -4.46
N ALA A 159 -0.83 9.75 -3.39
CA ALA A 159 0.17 9.56 -2.34
C ALA A 159 1.43 8.86 -2.85
N TYR A 160 1.32 7.85 -3.73
CA TYR A 160 2.47 7.19 -4.35
C TYR A 160 3.23 8.12 -5.30
N TRP A 161 2.51 8.99 -6.03
CA TRP A 161 3.14 10.03 -6.83
C TRP A 161 3.96 11.00 -5.97
N GLN A 162 3.43 11.42 -4.82
CA GLN A 162 4.15 12.30 -3.87
C GLN A 162 5.40 11.62 -3.28
N ILE A 163 5.36 10.30 -3.04
CA ILE A 163 6.56 9.52 -2.68
C ILE A 163 7.60 9.61 -3.80
N LYS A 164 7.17 9.51 -5.06
CA LYS A 164 8.04 9.67 -6.22
C LYS A 164 8.66 11.05 -6.28
N GLU A 165 7.87 12.10 -6.09
CA GLU A 165 8.35 13.49 -6.07
C GLU A 165 9.40 13.71 -4.97
N LEU A 166 9.12 13.28 -3.73
CA LEU A 166 10.07 13.38 -2.62
C LEU A 166 11.35 12.56 -2.90
N GLY A 167 11.22 11.39 -3.52
CA GLY A 167 12.37 10.58 -3.94
C GLY A 167 13.25 11.29 -4.99
N GLN A 168 12.66 12.04 -5.92
CA GLN A 168 13.39 12.87 -6.89
C GLN A 168 14.13 14.03 -6.23
N LEU A 169 13.60 14.57 -5.14
CA LEU A 169 14.27 15.59 -4.30
C LEU A 169 15.36 14.98 -3.39
N LYS A 170 15.69 13.68 -3.59
CA LYS A 170 16.68 12.93 -2.82
C LYS A 170 16.34 12.80 -1.33
N GLU A 171 15.07 12.95 -0.97
CA GLU A 171 14.61 12.64 0.38
C GLU A 171 14.78 11.14 0.68
N PRO A 172 15.44 10.78 1.80
CA PRO A 172 15.61 9.39 2.15
C PRO A 172 14.29 8.74 2.54
N SER A 173 14.07 7.50 2.11
CA SER A 173 12.81 6.76 2.31
C SER A 173 12.39 6.67 3.77
N TRP A 174 13.34 6.47 4.70
CA TRP A 174 13.06 6.42 6.13
C TRP A 174 12.48 7.74 6.67
N ARG A 175 12.90 8.92 6.12
CA ARG A 175 12.37 10.22 6.52
C ARG A 175 10.94 10.41 6.03
N ILE A 176 10.65 10.00 4.79
CA ILE A 176 9.29 10.04 4.23
C ILE A 176 8.35 9.20 5.09
N VAL A 177 8.78 7.98 5.48
CA VAL A 177 7.99 7.10 6.34
C VAL A 177 7.89 7.66 7.76
N PHE A 178 8.95 8.24 8.31
CA PHE A 178 8.91 8.86 9.65
C PHE A 178 7.83 9.94 9.76
N TYR A 179 7.80 10.89 8.84
CA TYR A 179 6.75 11.94 8.85
C TYR A 179 5.34 11.36 8.63
N PHE A 180 5.22 10.32 7.82
CA PHE A 180 3.95 9.63 7.63
C PHE A 180 3.47 8.95 8.92
N THR A 181 4.36 8.28 9.65
CA THR A 181 4.01 7.62 10.91
C THR A 181 3.72 8.63 12.02
N VAL A 182 4.46 9.74 12.09
CA VAL A 182 4.16 10.84 13.03
C VAL A 182 2.75 11.38 12.77
N PHE A 183 2.42 11.71 11.53
CA PHE A 183 1.07 12.18 11.18
C PHE A 183 0.00 11.12 11.49
N GLY A 184 0.24 9.86 11.14
CA GLY A 184 -0.67 8.74 11.40
C GLY A 184 -0.91 8.51 12.89
N THR A 185 0.09 8.74 13.75
CA THR A 185 -0.06 8.65 15.21
C THR A 185 -1.05 9.69 15.73
N PHE A 186 -0.88 10.96 15.35
CA PHE A 186 -1.82 12.00 15.77
C PHE A 186 -3.22 11.78 15.20
N TYR A 187 -3.31 11.41 13.93
CA TYR A 187 -4.59 11.14 13.27
C TYR A 187 -5.32 9.95 13.91
N GLY A 188 -4.62 8.84 14.14
CA GLY A 188 -5.19 7.65 14.77
C GLY A 188 -5.64 7.92 16.21
N LEU A 189 -4.82 8.64 16.99
CA LEU A 189 -5.18 9.00 18.36
C LEU A 189 -6.43 9.89 18.41
N LEU A 190 -6.48 10.94 17.59
CA LEU A 190 -7.65 11.82 17.53
C LEU A 190 -8.89 11.07 17.05
N GLY A 191 -8.77 10.26 16.00
CA GLY A 191 -9.88 9.43 15.52
C GLY A 191 -10.39 8.46 16.58
N ASN A 192 -9.50 7.79 17.29
CA ASN A 192 -9.89 6.90 18.39
C ASN A 192 -10.63 7.66 19.52
N LEU A 193 -10.08 8.78 19.99
CA LEU A 193 -10.69 9.56 21.07
C LEU A 193 -12.06 10.13 20.72
N PHE A 194 -12.26 10.58 19.45
CA PHE A 194 -13.52 11.24 19.05
C PHE A 194 -14.56 10.28 18.48
N LEU A 195 -14.16 9.14 17.89
CA LEU A 195 -15.05 8.25 17.14
C LEU A 195 -15.18 6.85 17.78
N GLU A 196 -14.17 6.37 18.50
CA GLU A 196 -14.13 5.01 19.08
C GLU A 196 -14.23 5.01 20.62
N GLY A 197 -14.20 6.19 21.25
CA GLY A 197 -14.46 6.33 22.71
C GLY A 197 -13.26 6.06 23.61
N GLY A 198 -12.06 5.86 23.07
CA GLY A 198 -10.82 5.69 23.82
C GLY A 198 -10.08 4.37 23.51
N LEU A 199 -8.94 4.18 24.16
CA LEU A 199 -8.06 3.04 23.94
C LEU A 199 -8.55 1.79 24.67
N SER A 200 -8.51 0.66 23.99
CA SER A 200 -8.84 -0.65 24.53
C SER A 200 -7.73 -1.20 25.44
N PRO A 201 -8.04 -2.09 26.41
CA PRO A 201 -7.02 -2.67 27.29
C PRO A 201 -6.07 -3.57 26.50
N ILE A 202 -4.77 -3.36 26.69
CA ILE A 202 -3.72 -4.23 26.13
C ILE A 202 -3.50 -5.39 27.12
N THR A 203 -3.62 -6.62 26.62
CA THR A 203 -3.40 -7.86 27.36
C THR A 203 -2.19 -8.62 26.77
N LEU A 204 -1.72 -9.65 27.50
CA LEU A 204 -0.65 -10.52 26.98
C LEU A 204 -1.08 -11.31 25.73
N ASP A 205 -2.38 -11.57 25.58
CA ASP A 205 -2.93 -12.34 24.45
C ASP A 205 -2.99 -11.50 23.16
N ASN A 206 -3.25 -10.20 23.27
CA ASN A 206 -3.44 -9.33 22.10
C ASN A 206 -2.21 -8.45 21.74
N ILE A 207 -1.25 -8.27 22.65
CA ILE A 207 -0.04 -7.46 22.41
C ILE A 207 0.80 -8.01 21.24
N GLY A 208 0.81 -9.32 21.06
CA GLY A 208 1.52 -9.99 19.97
C GLY A 208 1.04 -9.52 18.59
N TYR A 209 -0.26 -9.32 18.42
CA TYR A 209 -0.85 -8.84 17.18
C TYR A 209 -0.45 -7.39 16.89
N LEU A 210 -0.43 -6.54 17.92
CA LEU A 210 -0.01 -5.14 17.80
C LEU A 210 1.46 -5.03 17.38
N ILE A 211 2.35 -5.78 18.03
CA ILE A 211 3.79 -5.78 17.71
C ILE A 211 4.03 -6.31 16.31
N GLY A 212 3.43 -7.46 15.96
CA GLY A 212 3.55 -8.07 14.63
C GLY A 212 3.06 -7.13 13.53
N MET A 213 1.87 -6.56 13.70
CA MET A 213 1.31 -5.56 12.80
C MET A 213 2.23 -4.35 12.64
N ALA A 214 2.75 -3.81 13.73
CA ALA A 214 3.54 -2.57 13.73
C ALA A 214 4.91 -2.75 13.03
N VAL A 215 5.60 -3.86 13.31
CA VAL A 215 6.87 -4.19 12.65
C VAL A 215 6.65 -4.42 11.16
N CYS A 216 5.66 -5.25 10.80
CA CYS A 216 5.32 -5.51 9.40
C CYS A 216 4.91 -4.24 8.66
N ALA A 217 4.08 -3.39 9.28
CA ALA A 217 3.67 -2.11 8.70
C ALA A 217 4.87 -1.20 8.40
N THR A 218 5.83 -1.10 9.34
CA THR A 218 7.01 -0.26 9.17
C THR A 218 7.91 -0.79 8.05
N CYS A 219 8.20 -2.10 8.03
CA CYS A 219 8.98 -2.74 6.97
C CYS A 219 8.30 -2.59 5.60
N ALA A 220 7.00 -2.84 5.52
CA ALA A 220 6.21 -2.69 4.32
C ALA A 220 6.27 -1.25 3.78
N GLN A 221 6.05 -0.27 4.66
CA GLN A 221 6.02 1.14 4.27
C GLN A 221 7.39 1.64 3.82
N CYS A 222 8.48 1.22 4.47
CA CYS A 222 9.84 1.53 4.04
C CYS A 222 10.14 0.93 2.65
N SER A 223 9.79 -0.34 2.44
CA SER A 223 9.98 -1.05 1.19
C SER A 223 9.19 -0.42 0.04
N LEU A 224 7.91 -0.09 0.27
CA LEU A 224 7.05 0.60 -0.69
C LEU A 224 7.63 1.98 -1.06
N THR A 225 8.08 2.73 -0.05
CA THR A 225 8.64 4.06 -0.25
C THR A 225 9.95 4.01 -1.05
N LEU A 226 10.79 2.99 -0.83
CA LEU A 226 11.96 2.72 -1.66
C LEU A 226 11.58 2.39 -3.11
N ALA A 227 10.57 1.54 -3.30
CA ALA A 227 10.14 1.10 -4.62
C ALA A 227 9.59 2.26 -5.46
N PHE A 228 8.72 3.10 -4.91
CA PHE A 228 8.16 4.23 -5.64
C PHE A 228 9.09 5.46 -5.68
N GLY A 229 9.79 5.76 -4.60
CA GLY A 229 10.66 6.93 -4.51
C GLY A 229 11.91 6.82 -5.39
N GLN A 230 12.50 5.63 -5.49
CA GLN A 230 13.79 5.40 -6.17
C GLN A 230 13.71 4.40 -7.32
N GLY A 231 12.58 3.71 -7.50
CA GLY A 231 12.37 2.73 -8.57
C GLY A 231 11.68 3.30 -9.79
N ASN A 232 11.42 2.43 -10.78
CA ASN A 232 10.55 2.72 -11.89
C ASN A 232 9.08 2.62 -11.43
N VAL A 233 8.31 3.69 -11.59
CA VAL A 233 6.94 3.79 -11.11
C VAL A 233 6.04 2.73 -11.71
N LEU A 234 6.09 2.54 -13.04
CA LEU A 234 5.24 1.57 -13.74
C LEU A 234 5.57 0.13 -13.35
N LEU A 235 6.86 -0.19 -13.21
CA LEU A 235 7.27 -1.52 -12.72
C LEU A 235 6.83 -1.73 -11.27
N SER A 236 7.01 -0.73 -10.41
CA SER A 236 6.55 -0.82 -9.01
C SER A 236 5.04 -0.98 -8.92
N SER A 237 4.28 -0.27 -9.77
CA SER A 237 2.82 -0.39 -9.86
C SER A 237 2.38 -1.80 -10.30
N CYS A 238 3.06 -2.39 -11.29
CA CYS A 238 2.78 -3.76 -11.71
C CYS A 238 3.12 -4.77 -10.60
N LEU A 239 4.26 -4.62 -9.96
CA LEU A 239 4.69 -5.51 -8.87
C LEU A 239 3.83 -5.37 -7.60
N GLN A 240 3.11 -4.26 -7.43
CA GLN A 240 2.20 -4.06 -6.30
C GLN A 240 1.09 -5.13 -6.28
N PHE A 241 0.65 -5.63 -7.43
CA PHE A 241 -0.35 -6.69 -7.50
C PHE A 241 0.11 -8.01 -6.85
N SER A 242 1.42 -8.20 -6.65
CA SER A 242 1.92 -9.38 -5.92
C SER A 242 1.44 -9.44 -4.46
N ALA A 243 0.97 -8.30 -3.90
CA ALA A 243 0.38 -8.29 -2.56
C ALA A 243 -0.88 -9.18 -2.48
N ILE A 244 -1.63 -9.30 -3.57
CA ILE A 244 -2.81 -10.17 -3.63
C ILE A 244 -2.38 -11.63 -3.56
N ILE A 245 -1.35 -12.01 -4.33
CA ILE A 245 -0.80 -13.38 -4.27
C ILE A 245 -0.35 -13.72 -2.85
N MET A 246 0.38 -12.77 -2.21
CA MET A 246 0.85 -12.98 -0.84
C MET A 246 -0.30 -13.05 0.17
N ALA A 247 -1.36 -12.25 -0.04
CA ALA A 247 -2.54 -12.28 0.83
C ALA A 247 -3.29 -13.62 0.72
N GLU A 248 -3.48 -14.15 -0.49
CA GLU A 248 -4.10 -15.48 -0.71
C GLU A 248 -3.26 -16.59 -0.08
N LEU A 249 -1.93 -16.56 -0.25
CA LEU A 249 -1.04 -17.54 0.39
C LEU A 249 -1.09 -17.44 1.92
N MET A 250 -1.18 -16.24 2.49
CA MET A 250 -1.35 -16.05 3.93
C MET A 250 -2.73 -16.54 4.40
N GLY A 251 -3.79 -16.29 3.62
CA GLY A 251 -5.14 -16.83 3.87
C GLY A 251 -5.15 -18.33 3.95
N LEU A 252 -4.55 -19.00 2.96
CA LEU A 252 -4.39 -20.46 2.94
C LEU A 252 -3.60 -20.96 4.17
N PHE A 253 -2.48 -20.33 4.52
CA PHE A 253 -1.58 -20.80 5.57
C PHE A 253 -2.12 -20.54 6.98
N PHE A 254 -2.67 -19.34 7.25
CA PHE A 254 -3.11 -18.95 8.59
C PHE A 254 -4.58 -19.22 8.89
N PHE A 255 -5.43 -19.25 7.85
CA PHE A 255 -6.88 -19.40 8.02
C PHE A 255 -7.45 -20.66 7.35
N GLY A 256 -6.62 -21.40 6.60
CA GLY A 256 -7.07 -22.62 5.90
C GLY A 256 -8.01 -22.34 4.74
N ASP A 257 -7.96 -21.15 4.16
CA ASP A 257 -8.81 -20.74 3.04
C ASP A 257 -8.48 -21.61 1.81
N ALA A 258 -9.51 -22.15 1.13
CA ALA A 258 -9.30 -22.95 -0.06
C ALA A 258 -9.17 -22.05 -1.30
N LEU A 259 -8.16 -22.31 -2.13
CA LEU A 259 -8.01 -21.63 -3.41
C LEU A 259 -8.99 -22.19 -4.44
N SER A 260 -9.76 -21.32 -5.10
CA SER A 260 -10.57 -21.70 -6.24
C SER A 260 -9.73 -21.75 -7.53
N LEU A 261 -10.20 -22.49 -8.54
CA LEU A 261 -9.52 -22.53 -9.85
C LEU A 261 -9.38 -21.13 -10.47
N THR A 262 -10.38 -20.28 -10.31
CA THR A 262 -10.33 -18.88 -10.75
C THR A 262 -9.26 -18.07 -10.05
N THR A 263 -9.07 -18.28 -8.74
CA THR A 263 -8.00 -17.69 -7.95
C THR A 263 -6.63 -18.14 -8.45
N GLU A 264 -6.43 -19.44 -8.70
CA GLU A 264 -5.17 -19.98 -9.23
C GLU A 264 -4.82 -19.38 -10.61
N ILE A 265 -5.80 -19.30 -11.53
CA ILE A 265 -5.61 -18.65 -12.85
C ILE A 265 -5.24 -17.17 -12.67
N GLY A 266 -5.94 -16.46 -11.79
CA GLY A 266 -5.66 -15.04 -11.51
C GLY A 266 -4.25 -14.83 -10.96
N ILE A 267 -3.79 -15.67 -10.04
CA ILE A 267 -2.42 -15.68 -9.51
C ILE A 267 -1.41 -15.88 -10.66
N ALA A 268 -1.63 -16.85 -11.53
CA ALA A 268 -0.75 -17.11 -12.67
C ALA A 268 -0.67 -15.87 -13.60
N VAL A 269 -1.79 -15.22 -13.89
CA VAL A 269 -1.83 -13.98 -14.70
C VAL A 269 -1.05 -12.85 -14.05
N ILE A 270 -1.19 -12.63 -12.72
CA ILE A 270 -0.42 -11.62 -11.99
C ILE A 270 1.08 -11.93 -12.05
N MET A 271 1.48 -13.18 -11.87
CA MET A 271 2.89 -13.59 -11.93
C MET A 271 3.48 -13.34 -13.31
N VAL A 272 2.81 -13.75 -14.39
CA VAL A 272 3.24 -13.52 -15.77
C VAL A 272 3.40 -12.03 -16.04
N SER A 273 2.42 -11.23 -15.63
CA SER A 273 2.45 -9.76 -15.74
C SER A 273 3.69 -9.16 -15.06
N GLY A 274 3.97 -9.54 -13.81
CA GLY A 274 5.11 -9.04 -13.03
C GLY A 274 6.47 -9.43 -13.64
N VAL A 275 6.61 -10.68 -14.13
CA VAL A 275 7.81 -11.17 -14.80
C VAL A 275 8.03 -10.41 -16.12
N CYS A 276 7.00 -10.28 -16.96
CA CYS A 276 7.07 -9.55 -18.22
C CYS A 276 7.47 -8.08 -18.00
N ALA A 277 6.84 -7.40 -17.04
CA ALA A 277 7.16 -6.01 -16.69
C ALA A 277 8.63 -5.86 -16.24
N THR A 278 9.13 -6.81 -15.45
CA THR A 278 10.52 -6.83 -14.99
C THR A 278 11.49 -7.00 -16.15
N MET A 279 11.20 -7.93 -17.07
CA MET A 279 12.03 -8.18 -18.26
C MET A 279 12.06 -6.95 -19.19
N LEU A 280 10.91 -6.33 -19.45
CA LEU A 280 10.82 -5.13 -20.29
C LEU A 280 11.63 -3.97 -19.72
N THR A 281 11.53 -3.75 -18.41
CA THR A 281 12.29 -2.68 -17.72
C THR A 281 13.79 -2.94 -17.79
N ARG A 282 14.24 -4.19 -17.61
CA ARG A 282 15.67 -4.55 -17.74
C ARG A 282 16.18 -4.27 -19.15
N ARG A 283 15.43 -4.66 -20.19
CA ARG A 283 15.82 -4.40 -21.60
C ARG A 283 15.94 -2.91 -21.91
N GLN A 284 15.12 -2.06 -21.30
CA GLN A 284 15.21 -0.61 -21.48
C GLN A 284 16.45 0.00 -20.82
N GLN A 285 16.94 -0.59 -19.71
CA GLN A 285 18.14 -0.12 -19.00
C GLN A 285 19.45 -0.59 -19.64
N THR A 286 19.42 -1.64 -20.46
CA THR A 286 20.59 -2.19 -21.16
C THR A 286 20.75 -1.69 -22.59
N LYS A 287 19.83 -0.91 -23.11
CA LYS A 287 20.02 -0.20 -24.39
C LYS A 287 20.95 0.99 -24.15
N PRO A 288 22.08 1.08 -24.90
CA PRO A 288 23.05 2.17 -24.80
C PRO A 288 22.45 3.53 -25.12
#